data_0f67659caefedd980d39b68c05411a31
#
_entry.id   0f67659caefedd980d39b68c05411a31
#
_cell.length_a   1.000
_cell.length_b   1.000
_cell.length_c   1.000
_cell.angle_alpha   90.00
_cell.angle_beta   90.00
_cell.angle_gamma   90.00
#
_symmetry.space_group_name_H-M   'P 1'
#
loop_
_entity.id
_entity.type
_entity.pdbx_description
1 polymer ?
#
loop_
_entity_poly.entity_id
_entity_poly.type
_entity_poly.pdbx_seq_one_letter_code
_entity_poly.pdbx_strand_id
1 'polypeptide(L)'
;LSANTCYTFTPVLKDIGDYTLDKAQMGDFYCKDESNNGYLIPGDVTALSADMNCLGIVLKSGKDSEGEWVDYCKYKQKYGITEMHTVHGYVLALYDANGGNACTWGLWSLTDINRGEPSTGFYGYKNTQGIISFAENENRTLKNGFPPVYWVTDYEYSHPAPANSSGWFLPSLGQCWYWMYNKAYLLSAVNKATGDNDYGWKLGYWSSSEDDYDPSLNAYYADTYVGAMDWDYKNSKHCVRACLAF
;
A
#
# COMPACT_ATOMS: atom_id res chain seq x y z
N LEU A 1 12.09 53.10 7.90
CA LEU A 1 12.50 51.76 7.46
C LEU A 1 12.06 50.78 8.54
N SER A 2 10.90 50.17 8.36
CA SER A 2 10.32 49.16 9.27
C SER A 2 10.99 47.82 9.06
N ALA A 3 11.42 47.22 10.18
CA ALA A 3 12.02 45.88 10.23
C ALA A 3 11.11 44.83 9.59
N ASN A 4 11.69 43.96 8.75
CA ASN A 4 11.08 42.74 8.24
C ASN A 4 10.74 41.85 9.42
N THR A 5 9.49 41.84 9.82
CA THR A 5 8.96 40.83 10.77
C THR A 5 8.77 39.54 10.00
N CYS A 6 9.71 38.62 10.14
CA CYS A 6 9.56 37.23 9.66
C CYS A 6 8.52 36.56 10.54
N TYR A 7 7.32 36.39 10.03
CA TYR A 7 6.30 35.56 10.69
C TYR A 7 6.70 34.11 10.47
N THR A 8 7.32 33.49 11.45
CA THR A 8 7.43 32.04 11.53
C THR A 8 6.03 31.51 11.83
N PHE A 9 5.37 30.97 10.81
CA PHE A 9 4.16 30.20 10.99
C PHE A 9 4.58 28.88 11.64
N THR A 10 4.45 28.78 12.96
CA THR A 10 4.47 27.49 13.63
C THR A 10 3.05 26.94 13.47
N PRO A 11 2.82 25.88 12.65
CA PRO A 11 1.51 25.28 12.61
C PRO A 11 1.20 24.80 14.02
N VAL A 12 0.10 25.28 14.59
CA VAL A 12 -0.43 24.72 15.84
C VAL A 12 -0.86 23.32 15.49
N LEU A 13 -0.02 22.33 15.83
CA LEU A 13 -0.43 20.95 15.88
C LEU A 13 -1.65 20.89 16.80
N LYS A 14 -2.82 20.66 16.23
CA LYS A 14 -3.99 20.25 16.99
C LYS A 14 -3.50 19.12 17.88
N ASP A 15 -3.75 19.18 19.17
CA ASP A 15 -3.34 18.12 20.08
C ASP A 15 -3.93 16.80 19.57
N ILE A 16 -3.10 15.98 18.91
CA ILE A 16 -3.49 14.69 18.35
C ILE A 16 -3.47 13.57 19.39
N GLY A 17 -3.22 13.93 20.66
CA GLY A 17 -3.02 12.99 21.76
C GLY A 17 -4.12 11.95 21.95
N ASP A 18 -5.34 12.21 21.45
CA ASP A 18 -6.49 11.30 21.51
C ASP A 18 -6.83 10.64 20.18
N TYR A 19 -6.02 10.83 19.12
CA TYR A 19 -6.28 10.22 17.81
C TYR A 19 -5.55 8.88 17.67
N THR A 20 -6.21 7.85 18.15
CA THR A 20 -5.70 6.49 18.23
C THR A 20 -5.97 5.68 16.95
N LEU A 21 -5.27 4.55 16.75
CA LEU A 21 -5.36 3.74 15.52
C LEU A 21 -6.78 3.23 15.22
N ASP A 22 -7.60 3.02 16.25
CA ASP A 22 -9.00 2.60 16.13
C ASP A 22 -9.94 3.68 15.55
N LYS A 23 -9.47 4.92 15.50
CA LYS A 23 -10.21 6.06 14.92
C LYS A 23 -9.84 6.32 13.45
N ALA A 24 -9.04 5.46 12.85
CA ALA A 24 -8.58 5.60 11.47
C ALA A 24 -9.71 5.89 10.49
N GLN A 25 -9.48 6.84 9.59
CA GLN A 25 -10.36 7.17 8.50
C GLN A 25 -9.59 7.17 7.18
N MET A 26 -10.27 6.88 6.09
CA MET A 26 -9.67 6.96 4.76
C MET A 26 -9.11 8.37 4.51
N GLY A 27 -7.87 8.44 4.04
CA GLY A 27 -7.18 9.70 3.76
C GLY A 27 -6.37 10.24 4.94
N ASP A 28 -6.44 9.64 6.14
CA ASP A 28 -5.53 9.96 7.23
C ASP A 28 -4.10 9.59 6.86
N PHE A 29 -3.14 10.29 7.47
CA PHE A 29 -1.73 10.02 7.27
C PHE A 29 -1.24 9.00 8.30
N TYR A 30 -0.63 7.94 7.82
CA TYR A 30 0.02 6.94 8.67
C TYR A 30 1.51 7.24 8.74
N CYS A 31 1.97 7.59 9.91
CA CYS A 31 3.34 8.02 10.18
C CYS A 31 3.97 7.11 11.24
N LYS A 32 5.28 7.23 11.47
CA LYS A 32 5.97 6.52 12.54
C LYS A 32 6.77 7.48 13.42
N ASP A 33 6.83 7.16 14.71
CA ASP A 33 7.65 7.86 15.69
C ASP A 33 9.11 7.37 15.73
N GLU A 34 9.93 7.99 16.58
CA GLU A 34 11.33 7.62 16.76
C GLU A 34 11.50 6.21 17.37
N SER A 35 10.49 5.69 18.05
CA SER A 35 10.45 4.35 18.61
C SER A 35 9.97 3.29 17.61
N ASN A 36 9.75 3.71 16.35
CA ASN A 36 9.23 2.88 15.26
C ASN A 36 7.81 2.35 15.50
N ASN A 37 6.97 3.10 16.26
CA ASN A 37 5.55 2.82 16.37
C ASN A 37 4.77 3.61 15.33
N GLY A 38 3.75 2.99 14.74
CA GLY A 38 2.82 3.66 13.85
C GLY A 38 1.83 4.53 14.62
N TYR A 39 1.55 5.71 14.09
CA TYR A 39 0.50 6.61 14.57
C TYR A 39 -0.22 7.29 13.40
N LEU A 40 -1.38 7.89 13.69
CA LEU A 40 -2.21 8.57 12.70
C LEU A 40 -2.19 10.07 12.90
N ILE A 41 -2.27 10.77 11.78
CA ILE A 41 -2.58 12.20 11.70
C ILE A 41 -3.87 12.33 10.89
N PRO A 42 -4.88 13.05 11.40
CA PRO A 42 -6.13 13.25 10.67
C PRO A 42 -5.92 13.86 9.28
N GLY A 43 -6.61 13.35 8.27
CA GLY A 43 -6.49 13.83 6.89
C GLY A 43 -6.97 15.26 6.65
N ASP A 44 -7.72 15.85 7.60
CA ASP A 44 -8.23 17.22 7.54
C ASP A 44 -7.21 18.30 7.98
N VAL A 45 -6.03 17.91 8.48
CA VAL A 45 -4.97 18.88 8.79
C VAL A 45 -4.59 19.71 7.56
N THR A 46 -4.28 20.97 7.74
CA THR A 46 -3.97 21.88 6.62
C THR A 46 -2.61 21.62 5.99
N ALA A 47 -1.65 21.15 6.78
CA ALA A 47 -0.31 20.80 6.33
C ALA A 47 0.31 19.78 7.30
N LEU A 48 1.25 18.98 6.79
CA LEU A 48 2.12 18.14 7.60
C LEU A 48 3.40 18.90 7.94
N SER A 49 3.91 18.69 9.14
CA SER A 49 5.23 19.23 9.52
C SER A 49 6.34 18.42 8.85
N ALA A 50 7.43 19.08 8.46
CA ALA A 50 8.52 18.44 7.73
C ALA A 50 9.29 17.38 8.53
N ASP A 51 9.13 17.36 9.86
CA ASP A 51 9.71 16.39 10.78
C ASP A 51 8.84 15.13 10.95
N MET A 52 7.61 15.15 10.42
CA MET A 52 6.73 14.00 10.46
C MET A 52 7.16 12.92 9.47
N ASN A 53 7.48 11.75 9.96
CA ASN A 53 7.88 10.61 9.13
C ASN A 53 6.64 9.83 8.65
N CYS A 54 5.91 10.40 7.69
CA CYS A 54 4.72 9.77 7.13
C CYS A 54 5.09 8.76 6.05
N LEU A 55 4.52 7.58 6.14
CA LEU A 55 4.81 6.42 5.30
C LEU A 55 3.76 6.19 4.23
N GLY A 56 2.51 6.57 4.51
CA GLY A 56 1.39 6.34 3.62
C GLY A 56 0.13 7.06 4.06
N ILE A 57 -0.93 6.82 3.32
CA ILE A 57 -2.28 7.28 3.60
C ILE A 57 -3.19 6.10 3.89
N VAL A 58 -4.10 6.27 4.83
CA VAL A 58 -5.10 5.22 5.13
C VAL A 58 -5.99 5.02 3.90
N LEU A 59 -5.89 3.83 3.33
CA LEU A 59 -6.70 3.38 2.19
C LEU A 59 -8.10 3.03 2.64
N LYS A 60 -8.21 2.29 3.74
CA LYS A 60 -9.47 1.82 4.32
C LYS A 60 -9.30 1.63 5.83
N SER A 61 -10.28 2.02 6.62
CA SER A 61 -10.35 1.76 8.04
C SER A 61 -11.00 0.40 8.32
N GLY A 62 -10.53 -0.27 9.36
CA GLY A 62 -11.06 -1.54 9.83
C GLY A 62 -10.85 -2.71 8.87
N LYS A 63 -11.13 -3.91 9.38
CA LYS A 63 -11.08 -5.18 8.64
C LYS A 63 -12.48 -5.73 8.54
N ASP A 64 -12.97 -5.97 7.33
CA ASP A 64 -14.27 -6.55 7.10
C ASP A 64 -14.19 -8.08 7.17
N SER A 65 -15.10 -8.69 7.90
CA SER A 65 -15.27 -10.15 7.96
C SER A 65 -16.39 -10.65 7.03
N GLU A 66 -17.19 -9.74 6.49
CA GLU A 66 -18.32 -10.02 5.63
C GLU A 66 -18.46 -8.91 4.57
N GLY A 67 -19.23 -9.18 3.53
CA GLY A 67 -19.57 -8.20 2.52
C GLY A 67 -18.61 -8.14 1.34
N GLU A 68 -18.62 -7.02 0.64
CA GLU A 68 -17.92 -6.85 -0.62
C GLU A 68 -16.39 -6.81 -0.46
N TRP A 69 -15.90 -6.15 0.60
CA TRP A 69 -14.46 -5.91 0.81
C TRP A 69 -13.87 -6.82 1.89
N VAL A 70 -14.32 -8.06 1.91
CA VAL A 70 -13.92 -9.03 2.93
C VAL A 70 -12.43 -9.30 2.96
N ASP A 71 -11.88 -9.49 4.17
CA ASP A 71 -10.49 -9.86 4.39
C ASP A 71 -10.37 -10.99 5.41
N TYR A 72 -9.95 -12.15 4.94
CA TYR A 72 -9.70 -13.33 5.78
C TYR A 72 -8.21 -13.53 6.10
N CYS A 73 -7.33 -12.58 5.73
CA CYS A 73 -5.90 -12.72 6.01
C CYS A 73 -5.63 -12.77 7.51
N LYS A 74 -4.70 -13.64 7.89
CA LYS A 74 -4.08 -13.65 9.20
C LYS A 74 -2.76 -12.92 9.12
N TYR A 75 -2.75 -11.68 9.56
CA TYR A 75 -1.56 -10.86 9.54
C TYR A 75 -0.61 -11.22 10.67
N LYS A 76 0.67 -11.12 10.42
CA LYS A 76 1.71 -11.19 11.44
C LYS A 76 2.43 -9.85 11.50
N GLN A 77 2.89 -9.49 12.68
CA GLN A 77 3.77 -8.33 12.84
C GLN A 77 5.06 -8.53 12.08
N LYS A 78 5.58 -7.46 11.51
CA LYS A 78 6.68 -7.45 10.56
C LYS A 78 7.93 -8.25 10.97
N TYR A 79 8.34 -8.18 12.21
CA TYR A 79 9.57 -8.86 12.70
C TYR A 79 9.30 -10.08 13.55
N GLY A 80 8.08 -10.55 13.60
CA GLY A 80 7.70 -11.57 14.53
C GLY A 80 6.87 -12.69 13.94
N ILE A 81 6.78 -13.71 14.73
CA ILE A 81 5.77 -14.77 14.57
C ILE A 81 4.43 -14.36 15.19
N THR A 82 4.38 -13.18 15.83
CA THR A 82 3.21 -12.68 16.55
C THR A 82 2.10 -12.32 15.57
N GLU A 83 0.95 -12.92 15.76
CA GLU A 83 -0.25 -12.61 14.99
C GLU A 83 -0.80 -11.24 15.41
N MET A 84 -1.26 -10.46 14.42
CA MET A 84 -1.99 -9.21 14.67
C MET A 84 -3.44 -9.57 15.00
N HIS A 85 -3.82 -9.37 16.26
CA HIS A 85 -5.19 -9.68 16.71
C HIS A 85 -6.22 -8.65 16.23
N THR A 86 -5.78 -7.43 16.00
CA THR A 86 -6.62 -6.32 15.51
C THR A 86 -5.95 -5.69 14.29
N VAL A 87 -6.74 -5.43 13.26
CA VAL A 87 -6.36 -4.65 12.10
C VAL A 87 -7.21 -3.39 12.11
N HIS A 88 -6.59 -2.25 12.36
CA HIS A 88 -7.27 -0.96 12.43
C HIS A 88 -7.50 -0.35 11.04
N GLY A 89 -6.72 -0.80 10.05
CA GLY A 89 -6.86 -0.35 8.69
C GLY A 89 -5.72 -0.78 7.77
N TYR A 90 -5.79 -0.25 6.56
CA TYR A 90 -4.80 -0.49 5.50
C TYR A 90 -4.23 0.83 5.04
N VAL A 91 -2.96 0.85 4.73
CA VAL A 91 -2.23 2.02 4.26
C VAL A 91 -1.75 1.77 2.84
N LEU A 92 -1.93 2.76 1.97
CA LEU A 92 -1.29 2.84 0.67
C LEU A 92 -0.01 3.68 0.83
N ALA A 93 1.12 3.18 0.37
CA ALA A 93 2.41 3.87 0.45
C ALA A 93 2.36 5.25 -0.22
N LEU A 94 3.13 6.23 0.28
CA LEU A 94 3.22 7.58 -0.33
C LEU A 94 3.92 7.57 -1.68
N TYR A 95 4.91 6.70 -1.83
CA TYR A 95 5.73 6.65 -3.04
C TYR A 95 5.60 5.30 -3.73
N ASP A 96 5.82 5.32 -5.04
CA ASP A 96 5.89 4.09 -5.81
C ASP A 96 7.18 3.34 -5.47
N ALA A 97 7.08 2.02 -5.38
CA ALA A 97 8.25 1.16 -5.29
C ALA A 97 9.08 1.22 -6.58
N ASN A 98 10.33 0.76 -6.55
CA ASN A 98 11.26 0.84 -7.69
C ASN A 98 11.47 2.28 -8.22
N GLY A 99 11.31 3.30 -7.38
CA GLY A 99 11.41 4.70 -7.80
C GLY A 99 10.40 5.09 -8.89
N GLY A 100 9.25 4.42 -8.96
CA GLY A 100 8.23 4.64 -9.98
C GLY A 100 8.53 4.01 -11.34
N ASN A 101 9.58 3.18 -11.47
CA ASN A 101 9.85 2.46 -12.70
C ASN A 101 8.95 1.23 -12.81
N ALA A 102 8.42 1.01 -14.01
CA ALA A 102 7.60 -0.16 -14.30
C ALA A 102 8.44 -1.44 -14.40
N CYS A 103 7.87 -2.56 -13.98
CA CYS A 103 8.48 -3.89 -14.09
C CYS A 103 7.48 -4.92 -14.61
N THR A 104 7.95 -6.07 -15.06
CA THR A 104 7.10 -7.21 -15.39
C THR A 104 6.49 -7.80 -14.13
N TRP A 105 5.33 -8.47 -14.23
CA TRP A 105 4.73 -9.15 -13.08
C TRP A 105 5.56 -10.35 -12.63
N GLY A 106 6.03 -11.13 -13.60
CA GLY A 106 6.84 -12.29 -13.31
C GLY A 106 6.99 -13.23 -14.49
N LEU A 107 7.33 -14.47 -14.16
CA LEU A 107 7.49 -15.54 -15.13
C LEU A 107 6.12 -16.07 -15.57
N TRP A 108 6.06 -16.56 -16.78
CA TRP A 108 4.94 -17.32 -17.32
C TRP A 108 4.89 -18.69 -16.61
N SER A 109 4.29 -18.71 -15.45
CA SER A 109 4.08 -19.93 -14.69
C SER A 109 2.84 -19.74 -13.83
N LEU A 110 2.10 -20.81 -13.70
CA LEU A 110 0.96 -20.85 -12.81
C LEU A 110 1.45 -20.82 -11.37
N THR A 111 1.06 -19.80 -10.63
CA THR A 111 1.30 -19.73 -9.20
C THR A 111 0.07 -20.13 -8.39
N ASP A 112 -1.12 -20.03 -9.00
CA ASP A 112 -2.43 -20.46 -8.43
C ASP A 112 -2.65 -19.99 -6.98
N ILE A 113 -2.26 -18.72 -6.71
CA ILE A 113 -2.22 -18.19 -5.35
C ILE A 113 -3.60 -17.73 -4.89
N ASN A 114 -4.40 -17.21 -5.82
CA ASN A 114 -5.65 -16.51 -5.51
C ASN A 114 -6.89 -17.10 -6.20
N ARG A 115 -6.80 -18.31 -6.72
CA ARG A 115 -7.92 -18.97 -7.39
C ARG A 115 -9.13 -19.12 -6.45
N GLY A 116 -10.29 -18.63 -6.90
CA GLY A 116 -11.54 -18.68 -6.15
C GLY A 116 -11.68 -17.63 -5.05
N GLU A 117 -10.74 -16.68 -4.94
CA GLU A 117 -10.90 -15.52 -4.06
C GLU A 117 -11.86 -14.51 -4.69
N PRO A 118 -12.75 -13.87 -3.91
CA PRO A 118 -13.57 -12.78 -4.41
C PRO A 118 -12.74 -11.66 -5.00
N SER A 119 -13.11 -11.17 -6.18
CA SER A 119 -12.38 -10.10 -6.88
C SER A 119 -12.27 -8.80 -6.07
N THR A 120 -13.17 -8.58 -5.12
CA THR A 120 -13.15 -7.44 -4.20
C THR A 120 -12.45 -7.73 -2.88
N GLY A 121 -12.02 -8.98 -2.63
CA GLY A 121 -11.40 -9.38 -1.38
C GLY A 121 -10.00 -8.78 -1.14
N PHE A 122 -9.66 -8.53 0.11
CA PHE A 122 -8.39 -7.97 0.54
C PHE A 122 -7.39 -9.08 0.89
N TYR A 123 -6.70 -9.61 -0.11
CA TYR A 123 -5.81 -10.77 0.02
C TYR A 123 -4.33 -10.45 -0.25
N GLY A 124 -3.96 -9.18 -0.44
CA GLY A 124 -2.61 -8.79 -0.86
C GLY A 124 -1.51 -9.33 0.04
N TYR A 125 -1.69 -9.33 1.35
CA TYR A 125 -0.74 -9.92 2.29
C TYR A 125 -0.57 -11.42 2.07
N LYS A 126 -1.67 -12.18 2.03
CA LYS A 126 -1.67 -13.64 1.79
C LYS A 126 -1.02 -13.97 0.45
N ASN A 127 -1.39 -13.25 -0.62
CA ASN A 127 -0.86 -13.46 -1.95
C ASN A 127 0.65 -13.20 -2.00
N THR A 128 1.10 -12.10 -1.38
CA THR A 128 2.52 -11.76 -1.29
C THR A 128 3.31 -12.86 -0.58
N GLN A 129 2.82 -13.37 0.56
CA GLN A 129 3.46 -14.48 1.28
C GLN A 129 3.45 -15.78 0.46
N GLY A 130 2.35 -16.04 -0.27
CA GLY A 130 2.25 -17.17 -1.18
C GLY A 130 3.28 -17.11 -2.32
N ILE A 131 3.46 -15.94 -2.95
CA ILE A 131 4.45 -15.73 -4.00
C ILE A 131 5.88 -15.92 -3.45
N ILE A 132 6.18 -15.40 -2.25
CA ILE A 132 7.48 -15.57 -1.60
C ILE A 132 7.75 -17.07 -1.38
N SER A 133 6.80 -17.78 -0.77
CA SER A 133 6.93 -19.21 -0.49
C SER A 133 7.07 -20.04 -1.77
N PHE A 134 6.33 -19.69 -2.82
CA PHE A 134 6.46 -20.33 -4.12
C PHE A 134 7.86 -20.12 -4.72
N ALA A 135 8.36 -18.88 -4.68
CA ALA A 135 9.70 -18.57 -5.19
C ALA A 135 10.80 -19.36 -4.44
N GLU A 136 10.69 -19.46 -3.12
CA GLU A 136 11.62 -20.24 -2.28
C GLU A 136 11.59 -21.73 -2.63
N ASN A 137 10.39 -22.31 -2.74
CA ASN A 137 10.21 -23.73 -3.08
C ASN A 137 10.76 -24.08 -4.48
N GLU A 138 10.66 -23.14 -5.42
CA GLU A 138 11.16 -23.28 -6.79
C GLU A 138 12.63 -22.84 -6.94
N ASN A 139 13.32 -22.49 -5.85
CA ASN A 139 14.69 -21.93 -5.87
C ASN A 139 14.82 -20.73 -6.82
N ARG A 140 13.84 -19.86 -6.85
CA ARG A 140 13.80 -18.64 -7.68
C ARG A 140 14.05 -17.41 -6.83
N THR A 141 14.79 -16.46 -7.35
CA THR A 141 14.90 -15.14 -6.72
C THR A 141 13.66 -14.32 -7.01
N LEU A 142 13.14 -13.59 -6.04
CA LEU A 142 12.01 -12.67 -6.26
C LEU A 142 12.32 -11.66 -7.37
N LYS A 143 13.53 -11.12 -7.40
CA LYS A 143 13.94 -10.09 -8.38
C LYS A 143 13.75 -10.54 -9.82
N ASN A 144 14.03 -11.79 -10.13
CA ASN A 144 13.94 -12.31 -11.49
C ASN A 144 12.61 -13.04 -11.74
N GLY A 145 11.99 -13.59 -10.70
CA GLY A 145 10.77 -14.38 -10.82
C GLY A 145 9.49 -13.59 -10.61
N PHE A 146 9.50 -12.67 -9.65
CA PHE A 146 8.33 -11.89 -9.21
C PHE A 146 8.72 -10.45 -8.85
N PRO A 147 9.14 -9.65 -9.84
CA PRO A 147 9.64 -8.30 -9.61
C PRO A 147 8.73 -7.39 -8.75
N PRO A 148 7.39 -7.39 -8.88
CA PRO A 148 6.57 -6.53 -8.04
C PRO A 148 6.70 -6.85 -6.54
N VAL A 149 6.74 -8.15 -6.19
CA VAL A 149 6.95 -8.58 -4.80
C VAL A 149 8.37 -8.25 -4.33
N TYR A 150 9.38 -8.41 -5.18
CA TYR A 150 10.74 -7.97 -4.88
C TYR A 150 10.76 -6.47 -4.55
N TRP A 151 10.17 -5.62 -5.37
CA TRP A 151 10.22 -4.17 -5.18
C TRP A 151 9.43 -3.70 -3.97
N VAL A 152 8.34 -4.37 -3.62
CA VAL A 152 7.62 -4.11 -2.36
C VAL A 152 8.48 -4.49 -1.16
N THR A 153 9.21 -5.62 -1.23
CA THR A 153 10.13 -6.02 -0.17
C THR A 153 11.34 -5.07 -0.07
N ASP A 154 11.86 -4.61 -1.22
CA ASP A 154 12.97 -3.67 -1.30
C ASP A 154 12.57 -2.26 -0.78
N TYR A 155 11.31 -1.86 -0.97
CA TYR A 155 10.75 -0.61 -0.46
C TYR A 155 10.90 -0.46 1.06
N GLU A 156 10.91 -1.58 1.77
CA GLU A 156 11.13 -1.66 3.20
C GLU A 156 12.48 -1.05 3.66
N TYR A 157 13.53 -1.12 2.83
CA TYR A 157 14.84 -0.56 3.18
C TYR A 157 14.84 0.97 3.22
N SER A 158 14.12 1.59 2.30
CA SER A 158 14.03 3.06 2.23
C SER A 158 12.87 3.64 3.06
N HIS A 159 11.81 2.86 3.25
CA HIS A 159 10.59 3.25 3.96
C HIS A 159 10.20 2.16 4.97
N PRO A 160 10.99 1.97 6.04
CA PRO A 160 10.72 0.88 6.98
C PRO A 160 9.37 1.05 7.66
N ALA A 161 8.51 0.03 7.51
CA ALA A 161 7.20 -0.01 8.16
C ALA A 161 7.35 -0.15 9.70
N PRO A 162 6.40 0.34 10.49
CA PRO A 162 6.39 0.13 11.94
C PRO A 162 6.39 -1.34 12.33
N ALA A 163 7.03 -1.66 13.45
CA ALA A 163 7.16 -3.05 13.93
C ALA A 163 5.84 -3.73 14.24
N ASN A 164 4.84 -2.95 14.67
CA ASN A 164 3.49 -3.42 15.00
C ASN A 164 2.55 -3.52 13.79
N SER A 165 3.04 -3.22 12.57
CA SER A 165 2.32 -3.40 11.31
C SER A 165 2.65 -4.74 10.64
N SER A 166 1.93 -5.09 9.58
CA SER A 166 2.20 -6.29 8.77
C SER A 166 3.51 -6.24 7.98
N GLY A 167 4.18 -5.09 7.92
CA GLY A 167 5.14 -4.78 6.87
C GLY A 167 4.46 -4.57 5.51
N TRP A 168 5.26 -4.18 4.52
CA TRP A 168 4.75 -3.89 3.18
C TRP A 168 4.44 -5.16 2.40
N PHE A 169 3.34 -5.13 1.63
CA PHE A 169 2.95 -6.20 0.71
C PHE A 169 2.37 -5.63 -0.59
N LEU A 170 2.33 -6.43 -1.63
CA LEU A 170 1.71 -6.08 -2.90
C LEU A 170 0.18 -6.18 -2.77
N PRO A 171 -0.59 -5.11 -3.04
CA PRO A 171 -2.04 -5.14 -2.90
C PRO A 171 -2.68 -6.17 -3.83
N SER A 172 -3.78 -6.79 -3.38
CA SER A 172 -4.61 -7.67 -4.23
C SER A 172 -5.47 -6.88 -5.21
N LEU A 173 -6.11 -7.61 -6.13
CA LEU A 173 -7.13 -7.07 -7.03
C LEU A 173 -8.17 -6.23 -6.27
N GLY A 174 -8.73 -6.76 -5.16
CA GLY A 174 -9.73 -6.04 -4.37
C GLY A 174 -9.20 -4.77 -3.72
N GLN A 175 -7.97 -4.78 -3.19
CA GLN A 175 -7.34 -3.59 -2.64
C GLN A 175 -7.08 -2.53 -3.72
N CYS A 176 -6.62 -2.95 -4.88
CA CYS A 176 -6.46 -2.06 -6.04
C CYS A 176 -7.79 -1.51 -6.52
N TRP A 177 -8.84 -2.33 -6.55
CA TRP A 177 -10.19 -1.88 -6.90
C TRP A 177 -10.70 -0.82 -5.93
N TYR A 178 -10.56 -1.05 -4.62
CA TYR A 178 -10.93 -0.08 -3.59
C TYR A 178 -10.15 1.24 -3.74
N TRP A 179 -8.86 1.15 -4.06
CA TRP A 179 -8.03 2.31 -4.38
C TRP A 179 -8.58 3.06 -5.61
N MET A 180 -8.89 2.37 -6.71
CA MET A 180 -9.39 3.01 -7.92
C MET A 180 -10.73 3.73 -7.72
N TYR A 181 -11.62 3.16 -6.93
CA TYR A 181 -12.86 3.82 -6.54
C TYR A 181 -12.63 5.17 -5.85
N ASN A 182 -11.58 5.26 -5.07
CA ASN A 182 -11.28 6.42 -4.23
C ASN A 182 -10.07 7.22 -4.73
N LYS A 183 -9.60 6.98 -5.97
CA LYS A 183 -8.32 7.46 -6.47
C LYS A 183 -8.14 8.98 -6.41
N ALA A 184 -9.19 9.76 -6.67
CA ALA A 184 -9.12 11.21 -6.66
C ALA A 184 -8.95 11.77 -5.23
N TYR A 185 -9.69 11.21 -4.28
CA TYR A 185 -9.58 11.57 -2.87
C TYR A 185 -8.20 11.21 -2.30
N LEU A 186 -7.75 9.99 -2.56
CA LEU A 186 -6.45 9.49 -2.11
C LEU A 186 -5.29 10.26 -2.76
N LEU A 187 -5.42 10.67 -4.04
CA LEU A 187 -4.42 11.51 -4.69
C LEU A 187 -4.26 12.87 -3.99
N SER A 188 -5.38 13.49 -3.62
CA SER A 188 -5.35 14.74 -2.86
C SER A 188 -4.61 14.59 -1.52
N ALA A 189 -4.81 13.47 -0.82
CA ALA A 189 -4.08 13.17 0.43
C ALA A 189 -2.58 12.94 0.18
N VAL A 190 -2.21 12.20 -0.89
CA VAL A 190 -0.80 12.01 -1.29
C VAL A 190 -0.13 13.35 -1.61
N ASN A 191 -0.77 14.19 -2.41
CA ASN A 191 -0.24 15.52 -2.76
C ASN A 191 0.00 16.37 -1.50
N LYS A 192 -0.95 16.34 -0.56
CA LYS A 192 -0.78 17.04 0.73
C LYS A 192 0.40 16.46 1.53
N ALA A 193 0.56 15.14 1.57
CA ALA A 193 1.62 14.49 2.33
C ALA A 193 3.01 14.70 1.73
N THR A 194 3.11 14.70 0.41
CA THR A 194 4.39 14.87 -0.32
C THR A 194 4.76 16.32 -0.56
N GLY A 195 3.79 17.23 -0.46
CA GLY A 195 3.95 18.64 -0.88
C GLY A 195 4.05 18.81 -2.40
N ASP A 196 3.83 17.75 -3.16
CA ASP A 196 3.90 17.75 -4.63
C ASP A 196 2.48 17.82 -5.22
N ASN A 197 2.05 19.01 -5.59
CA ASN A 197 0.73 19.24 -6.16
C ASN A 197 0.59 18.73 -7.61
N ASP A 198 1.71 18.43 -8.26
CA ASP A 198 1.75 17.89 -9.62
C ASP A 198 1.91 16.35 -9.61
N TYR A 199 1.96 15.73 -8.41
CA TYR A 199 2.00 14.28 -8.31
C TYR A 199 0.77 13.67 -8.98
N GLY A 200 0.99 12.70 -9.86
CA GLY A 200 -0.05 11.93 -10.56
C GLY A 200 0.19 10.44 -10.43
N TRP A 201 -0.91 9.68 -10.41
CA TRP A 201 -0.80 8.23 -10.51
C TRP A 201 -0.14 7.82 -11.84
N LYS A 202 0.73 6.82 -11.81
CA LYS A 202 1.23 6.18 -13.04
C LYS A 202 0.08 5.45 -13.75
N LEU A 203 0.23 5.19 -15.05
CA LEU A 203 -0.86 4.64 -15.88
C LEU A 203 -1.37 3.27 -15.41
N GLY A 204 -0.49 2.43 -14.86
CA GLY A 204 -0.88 1.11 -14.38
C GLY A 204 -0.04 0.64 -13.21
N TYR A 205 -0.68 -0.12 -12.30
CA TYR A 205 -0.05 -0.72 -11.12
C TYR A 205 -0.39 -2.18 -11.00
N TRP A 206 0.62 -3.05 -10.91
CA TRP A 206 0.41 -4.47 -10.68
C TRP A 206 -0.31 -4.74 -9.36
N SER A 207 -1.23 -5.69 -9.39
CA SER A 207 -1.75 -6.35 -8.19
C SER A 207 -1.00 -7.66 -7.92
N SER A 208 -1.22 -8.24 -6.74
CA SER A 208 -0.73 -9.57 -6.39
C SER A 208 -1.59 -10.71 -6.93
N SER A 209 -2.67 -10.39 -7.63
CA SER A 209 -3.66 -11.36 -8.09
C SER A 209 -3.40 -11.74 -9.54
N GLU A 210 -3.39 -13.05 -9.80
CA GLU A 210 -3.34 -13.61 -11.15
C GLU A 210 -4.73 -13.57 -11.77
N ASP A 211 -4.81 -13.60 -13.10
CA ASP A 211 -6.07 -13.68 -13.82
C ASP A 211 -6.77 -15.03 -13.56
N ASP A 212 -8.08 -15.00 -13.33
CA ASP A 212 -8.88 -16.20 -13.03
C ASP A 212 -9.03 -17.13 -14.24
N TYR A 213 -8.94 -16.61 -15.46
CA TYR A 213 -9.11 -17.36 -16.70
C TYR A 213 -7.81 -17.96 -17.21
N ASP A 214 -6.74 -17.18 -17.20
CA ASP A 214 -5.42 -17.64 -17.65
C ASP A 214 -4.31 -17.18 -16.68
N PRO A 215 -4.27 -17.76 -15.48
CA PRO A 215 -3.30 -17.39 -14.46
C PRO A 215 -1.86 -17.73 -14.85
N SER A 216 -1.65 -18.56 -15.88
CA SER A 216 -0.30 -18.85 -16.38
C SER A 216 0.31 -17.69 -17.15
N LEU A 217 -0.50 -16.90 -17.85
CA LEU A 217 -0.05 -15.83 -18.72
C LEU A 217 -0.31 -14.43 -18.17
N ASN A 218 -1.42 -14.24 -17.44
CA ASN A 218 -1.97 -12.94 -17.11
C ASN A 218 -2.00 -12.68 -15.60
N ALA A 219 -1.95 -11.40 -15.24
CA ALA A 219 -2.18 -10.90 -13.89
C ALA A 219 -3.00 -9.61 -13.94
N TYR A 220 -3.72 -9.34 -12.86
CA TYR A 220 -4.51 -8.12 -12.75
C TYR A 220 -3.64 -6.91 -12.41
N TYR A 221 -4.03 -5.77 -12.96
CA TYR A 221 -3.45 -4.47 -12.65
C TYR A 221 -4.53 -3.40 -12.50
N ALA A 222 -4.21 -2.33 -11.77
CA ALA A 222 -5.05 -1.14 -11.68
C ALA A 222 -4.73 -0.22 -12.84
N ASP A 223 -5.69 -0.01 -13.75
CA ASP A 223 -5.62 1.01 -14.79
C ASP A 223 -6.10 2.34 -14.23
N THR A 224 -5.18 3.22 -13.95
CA THR A 224 -5.49 4.53 -13.37
C THR A 224 -6.07 5.50 -14.38
N TYR A 225 -5.85 5.30 -15.67
CA TYR A 225 -6.40 6.15 -16.71
C TYR A 225 -7.91 5.91 -16.84
N VAL A 226 -8.31 4.65 -16.95
CA VAL A 226 -9.73 4.27 -16.98
C VAL A 226 -10.37 4.36 -15.59
N GLY A 227 -9.60 4.09 -14.54
CA GLY A 227 -10.09 4.03 -13.15
C GLY A 227 -10.79 2.72 -12.85
N ALA A 228 -10.29 1.64 -13.41
CA ALA A 228 -10.81 0.29 -13.26
C ALA A 228 -9.68 -0.72 -13.08
N MET A 229 -10.05 -1.98 -12.85
CA MET A 229 -9.14 -3.09 -12.90
C MET A 229 -9.21 -3.75 -14.28
N ASP A 230 -8.05 -4.17 -14.77
CA ASP A 230 -7.91 -4.93 -16.01
C ASP A 230 -6.82 -5.99 -15.81
N TRP A 231 -6.64 -6.86 -16.79
CA TRP A 231 -5.56 -7.84 -16.81
C TRP A 231 -4.59 -7.55 -17.97
N ASP A 232 -3.36 -7.96 -17.78
CA ASP A 232 -2.33 -7.85 -18.83
C ASP A 232 -1.38 -9.04 -18.75
N TYR A 233 -0.64 -9.27 -19.81
CA TYR A 233 0.37 -10.32 -19.81
C TYR A 233 1.43 -10.08 -18.75
N LYS A 234 1.84 -11.13 -18.05
CA LYS A 234 2.86 -11.05 -16.98
C LYS A 234 4.21 -10.47 -17.43
N ASN A 235 4.50 -10.47 -18.74
CA ASN A 235 5.67 -9.83 -19.33
C ASN A 235 5.45 -8.36 -19.72
N SER A 236 4.24 -7.85 -19.64
CA SER A 236 3.96 -6.41 -19.73
C SER A 236 4.55 -5.67 -18.53
N LYS A 237 4.58 -4.35 -18.59
CA LYS A 237 5.23 -3.54 -17.55
C LYS A 237 4.25 -2.55 -16.92
N HIS A 238 4.06 -2.69 -15.62
CA HIS A 238 3.34 -1.73 -14.80
C HIS A 238 4.16 -1.34 -13.57
N CYS A 239 3.81 -0.22 -12.96
CA CYS A 239 4.43 0.25 -11.72
C CYS A 239 4.00 -0.60 -10.53
N VAL A 240 4.59 -0.33 -9.38
CA VAL A 240 4.31 -1.05 -8.13
C VAL A 240 4.08 -0.04 -7.02
N ARG A 241 3.02 -0.24 -6.25
CA ARG A 241 2.76 0.53 -5.03
C ARG A 241 2.41 -0.40 -3.90
N ALA A 242 3.06 -0.19 -2.75
CA ALA A 242 2.92 -1.07 -1.61
C ALA A 242 1.70 -0.71 -0.74
N CYS A 243 1.17 -1.72 -0.05
CA CYS A 243 0.22 -1.59 1.04
C CYS A 243 0.78 -2.21 2.32
N LEU A 244 0.25 -1.80 3.47
CA LEU A 244 0.42 -2.50 4.75
C LEU A 244 -0.89 -2.51 5.52
N ALA A 245 -1.00 -3.44 6.51
CA ALA A 245 -2.04 -3.44 7.52
C ALA A 245 -1.46 -2.99 8.88
N PHE A 246 -2.25 -2.24 9.67
CA PHE A 246 -1.84 -1.72 10.97
C PHE A 246 -2.91 -1.89 12.03
#